data_41f66bf54041ebe40f33c6c42a4d58ac
#
_entry.id   41f66bf54041ebe40f33c6c42a4d58ac
#
_cell.length_a   1.000
_cell.length_b   1.000
_cell.length_c   1.000
_cell.angle_alpha   90.00
_cell.angle_beta   90.00
_cell.angle_gamma   90.00
#
_symmetry.space_group_name_H-M   'P 1'
#
loop_
_entity.id
_entity.type
_entity.pdbx_description
1 polymer ?
#
loop_
_entity_poly.entity_id
_entity_poly.type
_entity_poly.pdbx_seq_one_letter_code
_entity_poly.pdbx_strand_id
1 'polypeptide(L)'
;LSQSRGLGDVYKRQQLMGSIEAVFNSWQNKRAATYRKINNIPDEWGTGATVQTMVFGNLNDKSGTGVAFTRNPSNGLKELYGEYLINAQGEDVVAGIRTPHPIREDKNIEQESLESKFPKVYRDILEISTKLENHFKEVQDIEFTIENENIYLLQTRKAKRTAQASVKVAIDMQKEGIVTKEEAITMVDANNVTNLLHPQFVESQKKDLFTKALNASPGAAVGEIVFDADKAEEEANKGRDVILVRDETSPEDIHGMHSSVGILTTKGGMTSHAAVVARGMGKPCIVGAEILIIDNELKTISNGCLLYTSPSPRDCDR
;
A
#
# COMPACT_ATOMS: atom_id res chain seq x y z
N LEU A 1 0.23 49.84 -10.35
CA LEU A 1 0.91 48.63 -9.84
C LEU A 1 0.34 48.12 -8.50
N SER A 2 -0.29 48.92 -7.66
CA SER A 2 -0.89 48.47 -6.39
C SER A 2 -2.26 47.75 -6.56
N GLN A 3 -3.02 48.08 -7.56
CA GLN A 3 -4.33 47.43 -7.83
C GLN A 3 -4.22 46.03 -8.38
N SER A 4 -3.16 45.70 -9.13
CA SER A 4 -2.94 44.35 -9.67
C SER A 4 -2.52 43.32 -8.61
N ARG A 5 -1.85 43.77 -7.54
CA ARG A 5 -1.48 42.89 -6.40
C ARG A 5 -2.70 42.45 -5.60
N GLY A 6 -3.68 43.34 -5.38
CA GLY A 6 -4.90 43.00 -4.64
C GLY A 6 -5.79 41.96 -5.35
N LEU A 7 -5.91 42.04 -6.68
CA LEU A 7 -6.69 41.07 -7.47
C LEU A 7 -6.03 39.69 -7.48
N GLY A 8 -4.68 39.61 -7.57
CA GLY A 8 -3.96 38.36 -7.49
C GLY A 8 -4.12 37.66 -6.14
N ASP A 9 -4.14 38.41 -5.05
CA ASP A 9 -4.29 37.84 -3.70
C ASP A 9 -5.74 37.36 -3.44
N VAL A 10 -6.73 38.08 -3.96
CA VAL A 10 -8.15 37.64 -3.90
C VAL A 10 -8.32 36.34 -4.69
N TYR A 11 -7.75 36.23 -5.88
CA TYR A 11 -7.83 35.02 -6.70
C TYR A 11 -7.16 33.81 -6.02
N LYS A 12 -5.96 33.97 -5.47
CA LYS A 12 -5.26 32.95 -4.70
C LYS A 12 -6.06 32.48 -3.49
N ARG A 13 -6.69 33.41 -2.77
CA ARG A 13 -7.55 33.10 -1.63
C ARG A 13 -8.79 32.31 -2.07
N GLN A 14 -9.42 32.66 -3.19
CA GLN A 14 -10.55 31.91 -3.74
C GLN A 14 -10.15 30.49 -4.14
N GLN A 15 -8.98 30.31 -4.78
CA GLN A 15 -8.45 28.99 -5.11
C GLN A 15 -8.19 28.14 -3.86
N LEU A 16 -7.59 28.73 -2.83
CA LEU A 16 -7.35 28.02 -1.56
C LEU A 16 -8.68 27.58 -0.92
N MET A 17 -9.65 28.50 -0.82
CA MET A 17 -10.95 28.18 -0.23
C MET A 17 -11.69 27.11 -1.04
N GLY A 18 -11.68 27.22 -2.38
CA GLY A 18 -12.26 26.19 -3.24
C GLY A 18 -11.60 24.81 -3.10
N SER A 19 -10.28 24.78 -2.91
CA SER A 19 -9.55 23.52 -2.64
C SER A 19 -9.94 22.90 -1.30
N ILE A 20 -10.08 23.72 -0.25
CA ILE A 20 -10.54 23.27 1.07
C ILE A 20 -11.97 22.73 0.98
N GLU A 21 -12.85 23.44 0.29
CA GLU A 21 -14.24 23.01 0.06
C GLU A 21 -14.29 21.67 -0.70
N ALA A 22 -13.46 21.49 -1.72
CA ALA A 22 -13.34 20.23 -2.44
C ALA A 22 -12.95 19.06 -1.54
N VAL A 23 -12.02 19.28 -0.59
CA VAL A 23 -11.65 18.28 0.41
C VAL A 23 -12.83 17.91 1.30
N PHE A 24 -13.59 18.88 1.81
CA PHE A 24 -14.78 18.60 2.61
C PHE A 24 -15.86 17.85 1.82
N ASN A 25 -16.11 18.27 0.58
CA ASN A 25 -17.09 17.62 -0.30
C ASN A 25 -16.69 16.17 -0.66
N SER A 26 -15.41 15.85 -0.68
CA SER A 26 -14.92 14.49 -0.96
C SER A 26 -15.40 13.44 0.06
N TRP A 27 -15.76 13.86 1.28
CA TRP A 27 -16.35 12.99 2.31
C TRP A 27 -17.64 12.31 1.84
N GLN A 28 -18.42 12.97 0.97
CA GLN A 28 -19.69 12.46 0.45
C GLN A 28 -19.53 11.58 -0.80
N ASN A 29 -18.32 11.43 -1.34
CA ASN A 29 -18.06 10.59 -2.51
C ASN A 29 -18.40 9.13 -2.21
N LYS A 30 -18.92 8.41 -3.21
CA LYS A 30 -19.25 6.97 -3.12
C LYS A 30 -18.10 6.13 -2.55
N ARG A 31 -16.87 6.41 -3.01
CA ARG A 31 -15.64 5.77 -2.54
C ARG A 31 -15.41 5.98 -1.04
N ALA A 32 -15.50 7.23 -0.57
CA ALA A 32 -15.32 7.56 0.85
C ALA A 32 -16.41 6.91 1.71
N ALA A 33 -17.66 6.90 1.26
CA ALA A 33 -18.77 6.24 1.93
C ALA A 33 -18.54 4.71 2.04
N THR A 34 -18.10 4.06 0.95
CA THR A 34 -17.76 2.62 0.96
C THR A 34 -16.62 2.32 1.93
N TYR A 35 -15.55 3.14 1.91
CA TYR A 35 -14.43 2.98 2.83
C TYR A 35 -14.87 3.08 4.30
N ARG A 36 -15.71 4.07 4.64
CA ARG A 36 -16.24 4.22 6.00
C ARG A 36 -17.05 3.00 6.44
N LYS A 37 -17.91 2.51 5.57
CA LYS A 37 -18.73 1.30 5.85
C LYS A 37 -17.85 0.07 6.13
N ILE A 38 -16.82 -0.15 5.33
CA ILE A 38 -15.89 -1.28 5.51
C ILE A 38 -15.10 -1.16 6.82
N ASN A 39 -14.71 0.06 7.19
CA ASN A 39 -13.88 0.31 8.39
C ASN A 39 -14.69 0.72 9.63
N ASN A 40 -16.02 0.61 9.60
CA ASN A 40 -16.92 0.98 10.70
C ASN A 40 -16.70 2.43 11.19
N ILE A 41 -16.46 3.38 10.26
CA ILE A 41 -16.29 4.79 10.56
C ILE A 41 -17.66 5.46 10.49
N PRO A 42 -18.11 6.16 11.56
CA PRO A 42 -19.39 6.88 11.57
C PRO A 42 -19.47 7.96 10.50
N ASP A 43 -20.58 8.04 9.79
CA ASP A 43 -20.79 9.03 8.72
C ASP A 43 -20.83 10.49 9.23
N GLU A 44 -21.22 10.68 10.48
CA GLU A 44 -21.31 11.98 11.16
C GLU A 44 -19.98 12.61 11.55
N TRP A 45 -18.86 11.89 11.47
CA TRP A 45 -17.55 12.43 11.88
C TRP A 45 -17.04 13.55 10.97
N GLY A 46 -17.24 13.47 9.69
CA GLY A 46 -16.67 14.41 8.73
C GLY A 46 -15.17 14.22 8.49
N THR A 47 -14.55 15.15 7.79
CA THR A 47 -13.12 15.14 7.46
C THR A 47 -12.47 16.47 7.80
N GLY A 48 -11.13 16.48 7.92
CA GLY A 48 -10.31 17.67 8.10
C GLY A 48 -9.54 18.03 6.83
N ALA A 49 -9.18 19.28 6.69
CA ALA A 49 -8.28 19.77 5.65
C ALA A 49 -7.03 20.37 6.27
N THR A 50 -5.84 19.92 5.81
CA THR A 50 -4.56 20.47 6.23
C THR A 50 -3.95 21.25 5.07
N VAL A 51 -3.54 22.49 5.35
CA VAL A 51 -2.81 23.34 4.40
C VAL A 51 -1.35 23.40 4.83
N GLN A 52 -0.46 22.92 3.97
CA GLN A 52 0.98 22.90 4.25
C GLN A 52 1.78 23.44 3.08
N THR A 53 3.04 23.84 3.33
CA THR A 53 3.97 24.28 2.30
C THR A 53 4.22 23.16 1.30
N MET A 54 4.24 23.50 0.04
CA MET A 54 4.58 22.59 -1.04
C MET A 54 6.09 22.37 -1.11
N VAL A 55 6.52 21.13 -1.28
CA VAL A 55 7.91 20.72 -1.56
C VAL A 55 7.94 19.86 -2.81
N PHE A 56 9.06 19.90 -3.55
CA PHE A 56 9.12 19.34 -4.89
C PHE A 56 10.14 18.19 -4.98
N GLY A 57 9.62 16.97 -4.91
CA GLY A 57 10.41 15.75 -5.15
C GLY A 57 10.85 15.57 -6.60
N ASN A 58 10.24 16.29 -7.52
CA ASN A 58 10.57 16.30 -8.94
C ASN A 58 11.38 17.53 -9.38
N LEU A 59 12.13 18.13 -8.47
CA LEU A 59 12.91 19.32 -8.77
C LEU A 59 14.19 18.99 -9.59
N ASN A 60 14.87 17.91 -9.24
CA ASN A 60 16.13 17.44 -9.87
C ASN A 60 16.51 16.05 -9.34
N ASP A 61 17.67 15.52 -9.77
CA ASP A 61 18.20 14.20 -9.37
C ASP A 61 18.64 14.09 -7.90
N LYS A 62 18.67 15.22 -7.15
CA LYS A 62 18.87 15.27 -5.70
C LYS A 62 17.57 15.38 -4.92
N SER A 63 16.47 15.20 -5.60
CA SER A 63 15.10 15.27 -5.09
C SER A 63 14.38 13.97 -5.37
N GLY A 64 13.37 13.67 -4.58
CA GLY A 64 12.59 12.45 -4.70
C GLY A 64 11.42 12.45 -3.76
N THR A 65 10.66 11.38 -3.78
CA THR A 65 9.55 11.15 -2.86
C THR A 65 9.50 9.68 -2.49
N GLY A 66 8.94 9.36 -1.34
CA GLY A 66 8.85 7.97 -0.91
C GLY A 66 7.87 7.73 0.22
N VAL A 67 7.69 6.46 0.49
CA VAL A 67 6.89 5.95 1.61
C VAL A 67 7.76 5.00 2.43
N ALA A 68 7.76 5.18 3.74
CA ALA A 68 8.54 4.38 4.68
C ALA A 68 7.66 3.87 5.82
N PHE A 69 7.95 2.66 6.26
CA PHE A 69 7.42 2.08 7.48
C PHE A 69 8.52 2.02 8.53
N THR A 70 8.23 2.42 9.75
CA THR A 70 9.22 2.40 10.84
C THR A 70 9.66 0.98 11.22
N ARG A 71 8.83 -0.02 10.91
CA ARG A 71 9.14 -1.47 10.95
C ARG A 71 8.54 -2.16 9.74
N ASN A 72 9.08 -3.30 9.37
CA ASN A 72 8.57 -4.07 8.24
C ASN A 72 7.11 -4.51 8.48
N PRO A 73 6.14 -4.04 7.69
CA PRO A 73 4.72 -4.29 7.92
C PRO A 73 4.28 -5.72 7.59
N SER A 74 5.11 -6.49 6.89
CA SER A 74 4.80 -7.87 6.49
C SER A 74 5.20 -8.88 7.56
N ASN A 75 6.38 -8.70 8.19
CA ASN A 75 6.95 -9.65 9.15
C ASN A 75 7.21 -9.08 10.54
N GLY A 76 7.08 -7.76 10.72
CA GLY A 76 7.26 -7.07 12.00
C GLY A 76 8.71 -6.85 12.43
N LEU A 77 9.70 -7.11 11.58
CA LEU A 77 11.10 -6.85 11.91
C LEU A 77 11.34 -5.36 12.14
N LYS A 78 12.18 -5.05 13.13
CA LYS A 78 12.60 -3.67 13.46
C LYS A 78 13.64 -3.18 12.47
N GLU A 79 13.18 -2.86 11.30
CA GLU A 79 13.99 -2.31 10.21
C GLU A 79 13.14 -1.31 9.43
N LEU A 80 13.74 -0.20 9.03
CA LEU A 80 13.10 0.77 8.16
C LEU A 80 12.80 0.08 6.82
N TYR A 81 11.55 0.10 6.43
CA TYR A 81 11.06 -0.60 5.25
C TYR A 81 10.28 0.35 4.36
N GLY A 82 10.48 0.31 3.06
CA GLY A 82 9.76 1.17 2.15
C GLY A 82 10.46 1.39 0.82
N GLU A 83 9.98 2.35 0.09
CA GLU A 83 10.36 2.60 -1.29
C GLU A 83 10.43 4.10 -1.58
N TYR A 84 11.26 4.50 -2.55
CA TYR A 84 11.36 5.87 -3.00
C TYR A 84 11.56 5.96 -4.51
N LEU A 85 11.22 7.09 -5.08
CA LEU A 85 11.50 7.44 -6.47
C LEU A 85 12.31 8.74 -6.55
N ILE A 86 13.32 8.75 -7.40
CA ILE A 86 14.12 9.94 -7.71
C ILE A 86 13.34 10.78 -8.73
N ASN A 87 13.43 12.11 -8.59
CA ASN A 87 12.81 13.07 -9.50
C ASN A 87 11.33 12.73 -9.77
N ALA A 88 10.55 12.63 -8.68
CA ALA A 88 9.17 12.17 -8.69
C ALA A 88 8.31 12.91 -7.66
N GLN A 89 7.01 12.89 -7.86
CA GLN A 89 6.00 13.34 -6.88
C GLN A 89 5.33 12.15 -6.18
N GLY A 90 4.61 12.41 -5.09
CA GLY A 90 3.98 11.37 -4.28
C GLY A 90 3.02 10.47 -5.07
N GLU A 91 2.32 11.03 -6.05
CA GLU A 91 1.43 10.29 -6.95
C GLU A 91 2.15 9.21 -7.76
N ASP A 92 3.40 9.47 -8.18
CA ASP A 92 4.19 8.53 -8.99
C ASP A 92 4.52 7.24 -8.21
N VAL A 93 4.72 7.35 -6.88
CA VAL A 93 4.98 6.19 -6.01
C VAL A 93 3.71 5.39 -5.77
N VAL A 94 2.61 6.08 -5.47
CA VAL A 94 1.34 5.44 -5.09
C VAL A 94 0.62 4.84 -6.31
N ALA A 95 0.70 5.49 -7.47
CA ALA A 95 0.10 5.00 -8.70
C ALA A 95 0.81 3.76 -9.29
N GLY A 96 2.08 3.51 -8.90
CA GLY A 96 2.82 2.35 -9.38
C GLY A 96 3.27 2.43 -10.85
N ILE A 97 3.27 3.64 -11.43
CA ILE A 97 3.64 3.87 -12.85
C ILE A 97 5.12 3.56 -13.11
N ARG A 98 5.97 3.76 -12.10
CA ARG A 98 7.41 3.51 -12.14
C ARG A 98 7.77 2.51 -11.04
N THR A 99 8.73 1.63 -11.31
CA THR A 99 9.28 0.71 -10.29
C THR A 99 10.12 1.51 -9.30
N PRO A 100 9.74 1.56 -8.02
CA PRO A 100 10.47 2.31 -7.02
C PRO A 100 11.74 1.59 -6.56
N HIS A 101 12.66 2.36 -5.98
CA HIS A 101 13.88 1.88 -5.36
C HIS A 101 13.65 1.56 -3.88
N PRO A 102 14.35 0.56 -3.30
CA PRO A 102 14.24 0.26 -1.89
C PRO A 102 14.87 1.34 -1.02
N ILE A 103 14.34 1.53 0.19
CA ILE A 103 14.94 2.46 1.17
C ILE A 103 16.26 1.91 1.70
N ARG A 104 16.34 0.60 1.95
CA ARG A 104 17.51 -0.08 2.52
C ARG A 104 18.16 -0.98 1.48
N GLU A 105 19.46 -1.18 1.61
CA GLU A 105 20.18 -2.14 0.78
C GLU A 105 19.64 -3.56 0.98
N ASP A 106 19.28 -4.21 -0.14
CA ASP A 106 18.97 -5.63 -0.19
C ASP A 106 19.92 -6.30 -1.19
N LYS A 107 20.69 -7.28 -0.72
CA LYS A 107 21.66 -8.02 -1.55
C LYS A 107 21.05 -8.77 -2.74
N ASN A 108 19.74 -8.94 -2.73
CA ASN A 108 18.99 -9.60 -3.80
C ASN A 108 18.43 -8.62 -4.84
N ILE A 109 18.57 -7.32 -4.62
CA ILE A 109 18.03 -6.26 -5.49
C ILE A 109 19.20 -5.44 -6.03
N GLU A 110 19.39 -5.41 -7.34
CA GLU A 110 20.45 -4.64 -8.01
C GLU A 110 20.19 -3.12 -8.05
N GLN A 111 19.09 -2.66 -7.48
CA GLN A 111 18.69 -1.25 -7.49
C GLN A 111 19.40 -0.46 -6.38
N GLU A 112 19.78 0.79 -6.70
CA GLU A 112 20.40 1.71 -5.75
C GLU A 112 19.41 2.11 -4.65
N SER A 113 19.72 1.81 -3.40
CA SER A 113 18.86 2.11 -2.25
C SER A 113 18.93 3.59 -1.82
N LEU A 114 17.94 4.05 -1.04
CA LEU A 114 18.02 5.37 -0.39
C LEU A 114 19.24 5.47 0.53
N GLU A 115 19.58 4.37 1.21
CA GLU A 115 20.73 4.27 2.12
C GLU A 115 22.04 4.58 1.40
N SER A 116 22.22 4.05 0.19
CA SER A 116 23.43 4.29 -0.63
C SER A 116 23.39 5.63 -1.36
N LYS A 117 22.23 6.02 -1.91
CA LYS A 117 22.08 7.25 -2.71
C LYS A 117 22.08 8.52 -1.89
N PHE A 118 21.34 8.53 -0.78
CA PHE A 118 21.13 9.68 0.09
C PHE A 118 21.42 9.34 1.56
N PRO A 119 22.69 9.05 1.94
CA PRO A 119 23.03 8.56 3.29
C PRO A 119 22.64 9.51 4.43
N LYS A 120 22.62 10.84 4.17
CA LYS A 120 22.16 11.82 5.14
C LYS A 120 20.65 11.68 5.37
N VAL A 121 19.86 11.66 4.29
CA VAL A 121 18.41 11.51 4.35
C VAL A 121 18.02 10.20 5.04
N TYR A 122 18.72 9.11 4.74
CA TYR A 122 18.51 7.82 5.40
C TYR A 122 18.72 7.90 6.92
N ARG A 123 19.77 8.56 7.40
CA ARG A 123 19.97 8.79 8.84
C ARG A 123 18.88 9.66 9.45
N ASP A 124 18.50 10.73 8.77
CA ASP A 124 17.46 11.64 9.24
C ASP A 124 16.11 10.90 9.40
N ILE A 125 15.73 10.04 8.42
CA ILE A 125 14.48 9.28 8.50
C ILE A 125 14.50 8.19 9.58
N LEU A 126 15.66 7.58 9.88
CA LEU A 126 15.82 6.65 11.01
C LEU A 126 15.57 7.35 12.35
N GLU A 127 16.12 8.57 12.52
CA GLU A 127 15.90 9.38 13.73
C GLU A 127 14.44 9.78 13.88
N ILE A 128 13.81 10.22 12.79
CA ILE A 128 12.40 10.57 12.74
C ILE A 128 11.53 9.35 13.08
N SER A 129 11.82 8.19 12.49
CA SER A 129 11.11 6.93 12.75
C SER A 129 11.13 6.55 14.22
N THR A 130 12.29 6.68 14.86
CA THR A 130 12.44 6.42 16.30
C THR A 130 11.61 7.39 17.15
N LYS A 131 11.63 8.68 16.81
CA LYS A 131 10.81 9.70 17.50
C LYS A 131 9.32 9.42 17.36
N LEU A 132 8.88 9.05 16.16
CA LEU A 132 7.46 8.75 15.86
C LEU A 132 6.98 7.49 16.61
N GLU A 133 7.75 6.40 16.62
CA GLU A 133 7.38 5.18 17.37
C GLU A 133 7.25 5.45 18.87
N ASN A 134 8.20 6.20 19.45
CA ASN A 134 8.15 6.54 20.87
C ASN A 134 6.97 7.47 21.21
N HIS A 135 6.62 8.40 20.31
CA HIS A 135 5.52 9.34 20.54
C HIS A 135 4.16 8.67 20.38
N PHE A 136 3.95 7.94 19.30
CA PHE A 136 2.67 7.30 18.97
C PHE A 136 2.50 5.92 19.63
N LYS A 137 3.58 5.34 20.14
CA LYS A 137 3.62 3.95 20.68
C LYS A 137 3.09 2.94 19.66
N GLU A 138 3.37 3.18 18.38
CA GLU A 138 2.83 2.40 17.28
C GLU A 138 3.73 2.52 16.04
N VAL A 139 3.77 1.47 15.23
CA VAL A 139 4.45 1.48 13.92
C VAL A 139 3.78 2.49 13.00
N GLN A 140 4.59 3.34 12.40
CA GLN A 140 4.12 4.41 11.54
C GLN A 140 4.41 4.12 10.06
N ASP A 141 3.47 4.51 9.23
CA ASP A 141 3.56 4.66 7.79
C ASP A 141 3.82 6.15 7.51
N ILE A 142 4.92 6.45 6.85
CA ILE A 142 5.46 7.81 6.69
C ILE A 142 5.50 8.14 5.21
N GLU A 143 4.86 9.21 4.81
CA GLU A 143 5.04 9.81 3.48
C GLU A 143 6.04 10.97 3.58
N PHE A 144 7.04 10.97 2.71
CA PHE A 144 8.10 11.97 2.73
C PHE A 144 8.49 12.44 1.33
N THR A 145 9.01 13.65 1.25
CA THR A 145 9.63 14.21 0.05
C THR A 145 11.06 14.64 0.36
N ILE A 146 11.96 14.43 -0.57
CA ILE A 146 13.32 14.91 -0.56
C ILE A 146 13.40 16.06 -1.54
N GLU A 147 13.81 17.24 -1.09
CA GLU A 147 14.10 18.37 -1.95
C GLU A 147 15.54 18.83 -1.71
N ASN A 148 16.41 18.69 -2.73
CA ASN A 148 17.83 19.00 -2.63
C ASN A 148 18.52 18.35 -1.40
N GLU A 149 18.38 17.03 -1.26
CA GLU A 149 18.96 16.24 -0.15
C GLU A 149 18.45 16.61 1.26
N ASN A 150 17.37 17.38 1.36
CA ASN A 150 16.68 17.63 2.63
C ASN A 150 15.35 16.89 2.66
N ILE A 151 15.06 16.24 3.79
CA ILE A 151 13.84 15.50 3.98
C ILE A 151 12.72 16.38 4.54
N TYR A 152 11.52 16.18 4.04
CA TYR A 152 10.29 16.81 4.52
C TYR A 152 9.24 15.72 4.73
N LEU A 153 8.71 15.65 5.96
CA LEU A 153 7.59 14.78 6.26
C LEU A 153 6.31 15.42 5.75
N LEU A 154 5.53 14.64 4.99
CA LEU A 154 4.24 15.08 4.48
C LEU A 154 3.11 14.58 5.38
N GLN A 155 3.16 13.30 5.75
CA GLN A 155 2.13 12.64 6.54
C GLN A 155 2.73 11.48 7.34
N THR A 156 2.15 11.20 8.49
CA THR A 156 2.34 9.94 9.22
C THR A 156 1.00 9.39 9.65
N ARG A 157 0.90 8.06 9.65
CA ARG A 157 -0.31 7.35 10.09
C ARG A 157 0.06 5.99 10.68
N LYS A 158 -0.86 5.40 11.43
CA LYS A 158 -0.71 4.02 11.91
C LYS A 158 -0.52 3.07 10.73
N ALA A 159 0.57 2.28 10.74
CA ALA A 159 0.86 1.34 9.68
C ALA A 159 -0.13 0.17 9.66
N LYS A 160 -0.66 -0.13 8.47
CA LYS A 160 -1.40 -1.37 8.25
C LYS A 160 -0.41 -2.52 8.14
N ARG A 161 -0.66 -3.58 8.90
CA ARG A 161 0.24 -4.73 9.06
C ARG A 161 -0.49 -6.04 8.88
N THR A 162 0.28 -7.09 8.58
CA THR A 162 -0.23 -8.46 8.65
C THR A 162 -0.52 -8.86 10.10
N ALA A 163 -1.33 -9.88 10.30
CA ALA A 163 -1.59 -10.45 11.63
C ALA A 163 -0.29 -10.88 12.31
N GLN A 164 0.60 -11.57 11.59
CA GLN A 164 1.90 -11.99 12.09
C GLN A 164 2.77 -10.81 12.52
N ALA A 165 2.89 -9.78 11.67
CA ALA A 165 3.64 -8.58 12.00
C ALA A 165 3.05 -7.85 13.22
N SER A 166 1.71 -7.80 13.36
CA SER A 166 1.05 -7.15 14.49
C SER A 166 1.42 -7.81 15.81
N VAL A 167 1.39 -9.15 15.89
CA VAL A 167 1.79 -9.90 17.08
C VAL A 167 3.27 -9.69 17.41
N LYS A 168 4.14 -9.82 16.40
CA LYS A 168 5.58 -9.63 16.59
C LYS A 168 5.91 -8.21 17.07
N VAL A 169 5.35 -7.20 16.45
CA VAL A 169 5.55 -5.79 16.83
C VAL A 169 5.10 -5.53 18.25
N ALA A 170 3.92 -6.01 18.66
CA ALA A 170 3.40 -5.83 20.01
C ALA A 170 4.35 -6.43 21.06
N ILE A 171 4.87 -7.64 20.81
CA ILE A 171 5.83 -8.31 21.69
C ILE A 171 7.15 -7.54 21.74
N ASP A 172 7.68 -7.12 20.59
CA ASP A 172 8.97 -6.45 20.52
C ASP A 172 8.90 -5.05 21.17
N MET A 173 7.86 -4.26 20.92
CA MET A 173 7.67 -2.95 21.54
C MET A 173 7.49 -3.05 23.05
N GLN A 174 6.85 -4.11 23.55
CA GLN A 174 6.75 -4.37 24.98
C GLN A 174 8.12 -4.70 25.58
N LYS A 175 8.93 -5.55 24.93
CA LYS A 175 10.29 -5.88 25.37
C LYS A 175 11.23 -4.66 25.34
N GLU A 176 11.04 -3.76 24.40
CA GLU A 176 11.77 -2.50 24.26
C GLU A 176 11.33 -1.44 25.28
N GLY A 177 10.25 -1.69 26.04
CA GLY A 177 9.73 -0.75 27.04
C GLY A 177 8.97 0.45 26.44
N ILE A 178 8.60 0.38 25.16
CA ILE A 178 7.83 1.43 24.47
C ILE A 178 6.37 1.38 24.91
N VAL A 179 5.83 0.17 25.11
CA VAL A 179 4.45 -0.09 25.53
C VAL A 179 4.40 -1.04 26.73
N THR A 180 3.33 -0.94 27.54
CA THR A 180 3.05 -1.91 28.61
C THR A 180 2.51 -3.22 28.03
N LYS A 181 2.34 -4.26 28.86
CA LYS A 181 1.72 -5.53 28.44
C LYS A 181 0.27 -5.33 28.01
N GLU A 182 -0.46 -4.51 28.74
CA GLU A 182 -1.86 -4.18 28.47
C GLU A 182 -1.99 -3.42 27.16
N GLU A 183 -1.14 -2.40 26.93
CA GLU A 183 -1.07 -1.66 25.66
C GLU A 183 -0.72 -2.61 24.50
N ALA A 184 0.25 -3.50 24.67
CA ALA A 184 0.65 -4.47 23.63
C ALA A 184 -0.49 -5.40 23.21
N ILE A 185 -1.34 -5.84 24.15
CA ILE A 185 -2.52 -6.66 23.82
C ILE A 185 -3.51 -5.86 22.96
N THR A 186 -3.71 -4.58 23.24
CA THR A 186 -4.64 -3.73 22.47
C THR A 186 -4.12 -3.37 21.08
N MET A 187 -2.82 -3.54 20.80
CA MET A 187 -2.23 -3.35 19.47
C MET A 187 -2.62 -4.44 18.46
N VAL A 188 -3.07 -5.60 18.96
CA VAL A 188 -3.42 -6.76 18.12
C VAL A 188 -4.93 -6.87 18.03
N ASP A 189 -5.47 -6.74 16.81
CA ASP A 189 -6.89 -6.96 16.57
C ASP A 189 -7.21 -8.47 16.71
N ALA A 190 -8.19 -8.81 17.56
CA ALA A 190 -8.62 -10.18 17.79
C ALA A 190 -9.06 -10.89 16.49
N ASN A 191 -9.70 -10.16 15.56
CA ASN A 191 -10.10 -10.71 14.27
C ASN A 191 -8.88 -11.10 13.41
N ASN A 192 -7.76 -10.39 13.55
CA ASN A 192 -6.52 -10.69 12.83
C ASN A 192 -5.81 -11.93 13.38
N VAL A 193 -6.04 -12.32 14.65
CA VAL A 193 -5.43 -13.53 15.22
C VAL A 193 -5.97 -14.79 14.52
N THR A 194 -7.23 -14.80 14.13
CA THR A 194 -7.81 -15.92 13.38
C THR A 194 -7.15 -16.09 12.01
N ASN A 195 -6.64 -15.00 11.41
CA ASN A 195 -5.93 -15.03 10.13
C ASN A 195 -4.58 -15.78 10.22
N LEU A 196 -4.01 -15.92 11.42
CA LEU A 196 -2.79 -16.74 11.64
C LEU A 196 -3.05 -18.24 11.50
N LEU A 197 -4.31 -18.65 11.53
CA LEU A 197 -4.74 -20.03 11.37
C LEU A 197 -5.08 -20.39 9.91
N HIS A 198 -4.91 -19.44 8.97
CA HIS A 198 -5.19 -19.69 7.56
C HIS A 198 -4.26 -20.75 6.95
N PRO A 199 -4.76 -21.49 5.97
CA PRO A 199 -4.00 -22.52 5.27
C PRO A 199 -2.72 -21.97 4.66
N GLN A 200 -1.63 -22.73 4.80
CA GLN A 200 -0.39 -22.51 4.10
C GLN A 200 -0.12 -23.67 3.14
N PHE A 201 0.58 -23.41 2.04
CA PHE A 201 0.99 -24.50 1.15
C PHE A 201 1.95 -25.43 1.86
N VAL A 202 1.68 -26.74 1.77
CA VAL A 202 2.61 -27.76 2.29
C VAL A 202 3.89 -27.76 1.47
N GLU A 203 5.05 -27.62 2.10
CA GLU A 203 6.34 -27.49 1.44
C GLU A 203 6.74 -28.74 0.61
N SER A 204 6.21 -29.91 0.96
CA SER A 204 6.52 -31.19 0.32
C SER A 204 5.83 -31.41 -1.04
N GLN A 205 4.89 -30.56 -1.44
CA GLN A 205 4.20 -30.73 -2.73
C GLN A 205 5.00 -30.08 -3.86
N LYS A 206 5.14 -30.83 -4.97
CA LYS A 206 5.73 -30.34 -6.21
C LYS A 206 4.83 -29.22 -6.76
N LYS A 207 5.39 -28.02 -6.89
CA LYS A 207 4.67 -26.83 -7.37
C LYS A 207 5.21 -26.48 -8.75
N ASP A 208 4.32 -26.32 -9.72
CA ASP A 208 4.67 -25.73 -11.00
C ASP A 208 4.73 -24.22 -10.80
N LEU A 209 5.96 -23.70 -10.76
CA LEU A 209 6.20 -22.29 -10.53
C LEU A 209 5.88 -21.49 -11.80
N PHE A 210 4.83 -20.68 -11.75
CA PHE A 210 4.45 -19.83 -12.87
C PHE A 210 5.28 -18.55 -12.94
N THR A 211 5.48 -17.88 -11.81
CA THR A 211 6.36 -16.71 -11.68
C THR A 211 6.77 -16.49 -10.22
N LYS A 212 7.74 -15.59 -10.02
CA LYS A 212 8.11 -15.04 -8.72
C LYS A 212 7.96 -13.52 -8.75
N ALA A 213 7.40 -12.96 -7.69
CA ALA A 213 7.26 -11.51 -7.55
C ALA A 213 7.23 -11.13 -6.06
N LEU A 214 6.97 -9.85 -5.74
CA LEU A 214 7.03 -9.33 -4.39
C LEU A 214 5.85 -9.85 -3.55
N ASN A 215 6.15 -10.49 -2.42
CA ASN A 215 5.14 -10.93 -1.47
C ASN A 215 4.69 -9.74 -0.60
N ALA A 216 3.65 -9.05 -1.04
CA ALA A 216 3.13 -7.87 -0.35
C ALA A 216 2.30 -8.21 0.90
N SER A 217 1.61 -9.34 0.89
CA SER A 217 0.87 -9.88 2.04
C SER A 217 0.96 -11.39 2.03
N PRO A 218 1.46 -12.02 3.11
CA PRO A 218 1.67 -13.46 3.16
C PRO A 218 0.36 -14.24 3.19
N GLY A 219 0.43 -15.50 2.82
CA GLY A 219 -0.66 -16.45 2.83
C GLY A 219 -0.68 -17.30 1.56
N ALA A 220 -1.64 -18.22 1.50
CA ALA A 220 -1.92 -19.05 0.34
C ALA A 220 -3.36 -18.85 -0.09
N ALA A 221 -3.56 -18.60 -1.36
CA ALA A 221 -4.88 -18.51 -1.97
C ALA A 221 -4.96 -19.45 -3.16
N VAL A 222 -6.11 -20.10 -3.31
CA VAL A 222 -6.46 -20.94 -4.46
C VAL A 222 -7.81 -20.46 -4.95
N GLY A 223 -7.95 -20.20 -6.24
CA GLY A 223 -9.20 -19.71 -6.82
C GLY A 223 -9.10 -19.49 -8.32
N GLU A 224 -10.23 -19.18 -8.93
CA GLU A 224 -10.35 -18.86 -10.33
C GLU A 224 -9.79 -17.46 -10.62
N ILE A 225 -9.11 -17.27 -11.74
CA ILE A 225 -8.54 -15.98 -12.13
C ILE A 225 -9.65 -15.07 -12.66
N VAL A 226 -9.74 -13.85 -12.13
CA VAL A 226 -10.66 -12.81 -12.58
C VAL A 226 -9.90 -11.51 -12.82
N PHE A 227 -10.15 -10.84 -13.94
CA PHE A 227 -9.42 -9.63 -14.37
C PHE A 227 -10.17 -8.32 -14.12
N ASP A 228 -11.33 -8.38 -13.47
CA ASP A 228 -12.20 -7.24 -13.23
C ASP A 228 -12.78 -7.29 -11.82
N ALA A 229 -12.85 -6.13 -11.14
CA ALA A 229 -13.27 -6.07 -9.74
C ALA A 229 -14.77 -6.33 -9.55
N ASP A 230 -15.63 -5.84 -10.48
CA ASP A 230 -17.07 -6.07 -10.42
C ASP A 230 -17.37 -7.57 -10.65
N LYS A 231 -16.63 -8.18 -11.59
CA LYS A 231 -16.75 -9.62 -11.86
C LYS A 231 -16.22 -10.47 -10.69
N ALA A 232 -15.17 -10.01 -10.01
CA ALA A 232 -14.68 -10.71 -8.82
C ALA A 232 -15.74 -10.74 -7.71
N GLU A 233 -16.44 -9.63 -7.49
CA GLU A 233 -17.54 -9.58 -6.53
C GLU A 233 -18.73 -10.46 -6.98
N GLU A 234 -19.08 -10.44 -8.26
CA GLU A 234 -20.16 -11.26 -8.83
C GLU A 234 -19.90 -12.76 -8.63
N GLU A 235 -18.71 -13.25 -9.00
CA GLU A 235 -18.35 -14.66 -8.89
C GLU A 235 -18.20 -15.10 -7.42
N ALA A 236 -17.64 -14.25 -6.57
CA ALA A 236 -17.58 -14.51 -5.13
C ALA A 236 -18.98 -14.62 -4.50
N ASN A 237 -19.93 -13.79 -4.92
CA ASN A 237 -21.32 -13.87 -4.46
C ASN A 237 -22.02 -15.15 -4.92
N LYS A 238 -21.52 -15.82 -5.96
CA LYS A 238 -21.97 -17.17 -6.40
C LYS A 238 -21.31 -18.30 -5.58
N GLY A 239 -20.46 -17.95 -4.61
CA GLY A 239 -19.75 -18.91 -3.76
C GLY A 239 -18.47 -19.47 -4.37
N ARG A 240 -17.88 -18.82 -5.38
CA ARG A 240 -16.61 -19.21 -5.98
C ARG A 240 -15.45 -18.48 -5.34
N ASP A 241 -14.36 -19.18 -5.10
CA ASP A 241 -13.10 -18.58 -4.71
C ASP A 241 -12.41 -17.96 -5.93
N VAL A 242 -12.15 -16.64 -5.89
CA VAL A 242 -11.55 -15.92 -7.02
C VAL A 242 -10.27 -15.21 -6.61
N ILE A 243 -9.29 -15.17 -7.52
CA ILE A 243 -8.07 -14.39 -7.42
C ILE A 243 -8.19 -13.21 -8.38
N LEU A 244 -8.17 -12.00 -7.83
CA LEU A 244 -8.20 -10.77 -8.62
C LEU A 244 -6.81 -10.51 -9.22
N VAL A 245 -6.73 -10.47 -10.55
CA VAL A 245 -5.49 -10.22 -11.32
C VAL A 245 -5.64 -8.93 -12.09
N ARG A 246 -4.75 -7.96 -11.83
CA ARG A 246 -4.77 -6.64 -12.46
C ARG A 246 -3.36 -6.22 -12.86
N ASP A 247 -3.23 -5.24 -13.76
CA ASP A 247 -1.96 -4.56 -13.94
C ASP A 247 -1.60 -3.77 -12.67
N GLU A 248 -2.54 -3.01 -12.18
CA GLU A 248 -2.49 -2.26 -10.92
C GLU A 248 -3.90 -2.19 -10.34
N THR A 249 -4.05 -1.92 -9.05
CA THR A 249 -5.36 -1.69 -8.44
C THR A 249 -5.52 -0.23 -8.08
N SER A 250 -6.73 0.24 -8.25
CA SER A 250 -7.17 1.56 -7.83
C SER A 250 -8.15 1.46 -6.66
N PRO A 251 -8.45 2.57 -5.99
CA PRO A 251 -9.45 2.57 -4.94
C PRO A 251 -10.88 2.21 -5.38
N GLU A 252 -11.17 2.29 -6.67
CA GLU A 252 -12.41 1.78 -7.23
C GLU A 252 -12.50 0.25 -7.18
N ASP A 253 -11.36 -0.46 -7.19
CA ASP A 253 -11.28 -1.93 -7.16
C ASP A 253 -11.50 -2.54 -5.76
N ILE A 254 -11.70 -1.73 -4.72
CA ILE A 254 -11.77 -2.17 -3.30
C ILE A 254 -12.81 -3.28 -3.07
N HIS A 255 -13.97 -3.22 -3.71
CA HIS A 255 -15.04 -4.23 -3.57
C HIS A 255 -14.60 -5.59 -4.13
N GLY A 256 -13.95 -5.61 -5.29
CA GLY A 256 -13.39 -6.82 -5.88
C GLY A 256 -12.22 -7.39 -5.07
N MET A 257 -11.34 -6.53 -4.55
CA MET A 257 -10.28 -6.94 -3.64
C MET A 257 -10.83 -7.55 -2.34
N HIS A 258 -11.93 -6.98 -1.82
CA HIS A 258 -12.59 -7.49 -0.62
C HIS A 258 -13.23 -8.86 -0.85
N SER A 259 -13.80 -9.10 -2.01
CA SER A 259 -14.50 -10.34 -2.37
C SER A 259 -13.53 -11.46 -2.77
N SER A 260 -12.33 -11.12 -3.28
CA SER A 260 -11.32 -12.10 -3.71
C SER A 260 -10.62 -12.80 -2.54
N VAL A 261 -10.20 -14.05 -2.73
CA VAL A 261 -9.38 -14.81 -1.76
C VAL A 261 -7.89 -14.48 -1.87
N GLY A 262 -7.44 -13.89 -2.99
CA GLY A 262 -6.08 -13.45 -3.22
C GLY A 262 -5.99 -12.37 -4.29
N ILE A 263 -4.88 -11.65 -4.32
CA ILE A 263 -4.66 -10.52 -5.25
C ILE A 263 -3.29 -10.68 -5.90
N LEU A 264 -3.23 -10.46 -7.22
CA LEU A 264 -2.01 -10.45 -8.01
C LEU A 264 -1.97 -9.20 -8.88
N THR A 265 -0.88 -8.44 -8.84
CA THR A 265 -0.67 -7.34 -9.78
C THR A 265 0.64 -7.47 -10.53
N THR A 266 0.64 -7.07 -11.81
CA THR A 266 1.86 -7.07 -12.63
C THR A 266 2.74 -5.89 -12.33
N LYS A 267 2.18 -4.77 -11.90
CA LYS A 267 2.87 -3.54 -11.51
C LYS A 267 2.73 -3.24 -10.02
N GLY A 268 3.48 -2.25 -9.58
CA GLY A 268 3.44 -1.75 -8.21
C GLY A 268 4.42 -2.46 -7.27
N GLY A 269 4.77 -1.77 -6.20
CA GLY A 269 5.67 -2.23 -5.16
C GLY A 269 4.95 -2.55 -3.85
N MET A 270 5.74 -2.72 -2.79
CA MET A 270 5.25 -3.09 -1.46
C MET A 270 4.41 -1.99 -0.79
N THR A 271 4.45 -0.77 -1.31
CA THR A 271 3.68 0.39 -0.85
C THR A 271 2.51 0.75 -1.76
N SER A 272 2.33 0.03 -2.87
CA SER A 272 1.22 0.24 -3.81
C SER A 272 -0.15 0.05 -3.15
N HIS A 273 -1.19 0.58 -3.79
CA HIS A 273 -2.58 0.44 -3.31
C HIS A 273 -2.95 -1.04 -3.06
N ALA A 274 -2.62 -1.94 -4.00
CA ALA A 274 -2.85 -3.38 -3.84
C ALA A 274 -2.20 -3.92 -2.57
N ALA A 275 -0.93 -3.61 -2.34
CA ALA A 275 -0.16 -4.09 -1.20
C ALA A 275 -0.72 -3.60 0.16
N VAL A 276 -1.02 -2.31 0.25
CA VAL A 276 -1.50 -1.68 1.50
C VAL A 276 -2.90 -2.18 1.86
N VAL A 277 -3.80 -2.23 0.88
CA VAL A 277 -5.19 -2.65 1.10
C VAL A 277 -5.26 -4.14 1.42
N ALA A 278 -4.54 -5.00 0.67
CA ALA A 278 -4.52 -6.43 0.92
C ALA A 278 -4.00 -6.78 2.32
N ARG A 279 -2.93 -6.12 2.78
CA ARG A 279 -2.45 -6.28 4.17
C ARG A 279 -3.50 -5.87 5.19
N GLY A 280 -4.19 -4.75 4.95
CA GLY A 280 -5.27 -4.30 5.82
C GLY A 280 -6.45 -5.28 5.88
N MET A 281 -6.70 -6.03 4.81
CA MET A 281 -7.73 -7.05 4.72
C MET A 281 -7.26 -8.46 5.16
N GLY A 282 -5.96 -8.65 5.42
CA GLY A 282 -5.39 -9.96 5.75
C GLY A 282 -5.39 -10.95 4.58
N LYS A 283 -5.43 -10.47 3.34
CA LYS A 283 -5.50 -11.31 2.15
C LYS A 283 -4.13 -11.51 1.51
N PRO A 284 -3.80 -12.72 1.03
CA PRO A 284 -2.60 -12.97 0.25
C PRO A 284 -2.51 -12.02 -0.95
N CYS A 285 -1.34 -11.39 -1.11
CA CYS A 285 -1.13 -10.45 -2.21
C CYS A 285 0.28 -10.54 -2.76
N ILE A 286 0.38 -10.67 -4.07
CA ILE A 286 1.62 -10.61 -4.83
C ILE A 286 1.55 -9.38 -5.73
N VAL A 287 2.62 -8.57 -5.74
CA VAL A 287 2.71 -7.35 -6.55
C VAL A 287 4.00 -7.31 -7.36
N GLY A 288 4.03 -6.51 -8.43
CA GLY A 288 5.22 -6.34 -9.25
C GLY A 288 5.60 -7.61 -10.04
N ALA A 289 4.63 -8.38 -10.48
CA ALA A 289 4.85 -9.55 -11.33
C ALA A 289 5.05 -9.14 -12.80
N GLU A 290 6.04 -8.28 -13.07
CA GLU A 290 6.28 -7.60 -14.36
C GLU A 290 6.50 -8.55 -15.55
N ILE A 291 6.90 -9.80 -15.28
CA ILE A 291 7.07 -10.85 -16.31
C ILE A 291 5.73 -11.32 -16.88
N LEU A 292 4.63 -11.07 -16.16
CA LEU A 292 3.32 -11.49 -16.57
C LEU A 292 2.68 -10.47 -17.51
N ILE A 293 2.07 -10.98 -18.55
CA ILE A 293 1.32 -10.19 -19.54
C ILE A 293 -0.17 -10.53 -19.36
N ILE A 294 -0.96 -9.51 -19.05
CA ILE A 294 -2.42 -9.62 -18.95
C ILE A 294 -3.01 -9.15 -20.28
N ASP A 295 -3.82 -10.00 -20.89
CA ASP A 295 -4.65 -9.63 -22.02
C ASP A 295 -6.10 -9.51 -21.54
N ASN A 296 -6.56 -8.26 -21.41
CA ASN A 296 -7.90 -7.96 -20.91
C ASN A 296 -9.01 -8.29 -21.91
N GLU A 297 -8.72 -8.34 -23.20
CA GLU A 297 -9.68 -8.70 -24.24
C GLU A 297 -9.89 -10.22 -24.29
N LEU A 298 -8.80 -10.98 -24.33
CA LEU A 298 -8.82 -12.45 -24.34
C LEU A 298 -9.04 -13.06 -22.97
N LYS A 299 -9.01 -12.27 -21.89
CA LYS A 299 -9.10 -12.74 -20.49
C LYS A 299 -8.04 -13.79 -20.17
N THR A 300 -6.79 -13.50 -20.52
CA THR A 300 -5.66 -14.41 -20.34
C THR A 300 -4.51 -13.74 -19.59
N ILE A 301 -3.72 -14.57 -18.90
CA ILE A 301 -2.44 -14.18 -18.31
C ILE A 301 -1.36 -15.15 -18.77
N SER A 302 -0.22 -14.62 -19.17
CA SER A 302 0.90 -15.42 -19.66
C SER A 302 2.24 -14.93 -19.11
N ASN A 303 3.24 -15.82 -19.07
CA ASN A 303 4.63 -15.47 -18.75
C ASN A 303 5.56 -15.71 -19.96
N GLY A 304 5.02 -15.69 -21.17
CA GLY A 304 5.72 -16.00 -22.41
C GLY A 304 5.80 -17.49 -22.75
N CYS A 305 5.64 -18.40 -21.79
CA CYS A 305 5.71 -19.85 -21.97
C CYS A 305 4.41 -20.57 -21.60
N LEU A 306 3.71 -20.08 -20.59
CA LEU A 306 2.48 -20.66 -20.08
C LEU A 306 1.34 -19.63 -20.18
N LEU A 307 0.16 -20.10 -20.58
CA LEU A 307 -1.03 -19.28 -20.74
C LEU A 307 -2.12 -19.82 -19.79
N TYR A 308 -2.69 -18.91 -19.00
CA TYR A 308 -3.88 -19.19 -18.19
C TYR A 308 -5.03 -18.30 -18.64
N THR A 309 -6.23 -18.85 -18.64
CA THR A 309 -7.45 -18.16 -19.05
C THR A 309 -8.41 -18.02 -17.87
N SER A 310 -9.22 -16.97 -17.87
CA SER A 310 -10.38 -16.91 -17.01
C SER A 310 -11.35 -18.01 -17.41
N PRO A 311 -11.97 -18.73 -16.47
CA PRO A 311 -12.90 -19.80 -16.80
C PRO A 311 -14.05 -19.27 -17.66
N SER A 312 -14.30 -19.96 -18.76
CA SER A 312 -15.46 -19.72 -19.61
C SER A 312 -16.69 -20.40 -18.99
N PRO A 313 -17.89 -19.83 -19.13
CA PRO A 313 -19.12 -20.50 -18.72
C PRO A 313 -19.32 -21.91 -19.33
N ARG A 314 -18.56 -22.24 -20.39
CA ARG A 314 -18.60 -23.55 -21.05
C ARG A 314 -17.70 -24.60 -20.43
N ASP A 315 -16.75 -24.21 -19.57
CA ASP A 315 -15.77 -25.13 -18.95
C ASP A 315 -16.28 -25.69 -17.61
N CYS A 316 -17.43 -25.23 -17.12
CA CYS A 316 -18.08 -25.72 -15.89
C CYS A 316 -18.83 -27.04 -16.03
N ASP A 317 -18.94 -27.62 -17.24
CA ASP A 317 -19.69 -28.85 -17.53
C ASP A 317 -18.78 -30.05 -17.88
N ARG A 318 -17.50 -30.05 -17.41
CA ARG A 318 -16.61 -31.20 -17.57
C ARG A 318 -16.05 -31.68 -16.25
#